data_c690483abedf6bb1e8bb6770cd64b301
#
_entry.id   c690483abedf6bb1e8bb6770cd64b301
#
_cell.length_a   1.000
_cell.length_b   1.000
_cell.length_c   1.000
_cell.angle_alpha   90.00
_cell.angle_beta   90.00
_cell.angle_gamma   90.00
#
_symmetry.space_group_name_H-M   'P 1'
#
loop_
_entity.id
_entity.type
_entity.pdbx_description
1 polymer ?
#
loop_
_entity_poly.entity_id
_entity_poly.type
_entity_poly.pdbx_seq_one_letter_code
_entity_poly.pdbx_strand_id
1 'polypeptide(L)'
;MVKTSVLAALLCLSATMTMANEPINLESTMKTMGFAFKQAAEATTPADALPFLEKLHRLTEQAKLAPLPADKATVFTEGLDKVLAELVLAKQAVASDDMPKLQQHLKQVDALKQQYHKERRFSFWQLIFGKY
;
A
#
# COMPACT_ATOMS: atom_id res chain seq x y z
N MET A 1 -69.89 -6.28 2.80
CA MET A 1 -68.61 -6.00 3.49
C MET A 1 -67.47 -6.17 2.48
N VAL A 2 -66.96 -5.06 2.03
CA VAL A 2 -65.84 -5.04 1.06
C VAL A 2 -64.57 -4.88 1.83
N LYS A 3 -63.71 -5.91 1.89
CA LYS A 3 -62.35 -5.79 2.42
C LYS A 3 -61.44 -5.34 1.29
N THR A 4 -61.10 -4.07 1.30
CA THR A 4 -60.05 -3.54 0.41
C THR A 4 -58.72 -3.91 0.98
N SER A 5 -58.06 -4.90 0.39
CA SER A 5 -56.65 -5.19 0.64
C SER A 5 -55.80 -4.18 -0.13
N VAL A 6 -55.24 -3.23 0.60
CA VAL A 6 -54.23 -2.32 0.05
C VAL A 6 -52.92 -3.08 0.08
N LEU A 7 -52.49 -3.55 -1.10
CA LEU A 7 -51.17 -4.13 -1.31
C LEU A 7 -50.17 -2.96 -1.44
N ALA A 8 -49.51 -2.65 -0.37
CA ALA A 8 -48.38 -1.70 -0.41
C ALA A 8 -47.18 -2.41 -1.05
N ALA A 9 -46.94 -2.14 -2.33
CA ALA A 9 -45.70 -2.52 -2.98
C ALA A 9 -44.56 -1.66 -2.47
N LEU A 10 -43.79 -2.21 -1.55
CA LEU A 10 -42.54 -1.59 -1.08
C LEU A 10 -41.48 -1.79 -2.16
N LEU A 11 -41.30 -0.79 -3.01
CA LEU A 11 -40.17 -0.74 -3.96
C LEU A 11 -38.90 -0.49 -3.15
N CYS A 12 -38.19 -1.58 -2.81
CA CYS A 12 -36.83 -1.47 -2.34
C CYS A 12 -35.94 -1.02 -3.50
N LEU A 13 -35.70 0.28 -3.59
CA LEU A 13 -34.67 0.85 -4.46
C LEU A 13 -33.33 0.47 -3.86
N SER A 14 -32.79 -0.68 -4.28
CA SER A 14 -31.40 -1.06 -3.99
C SER A 14 -30.52 -0.10 -4.78
N ALA A 15 -30.13 1.00 -4.16
CA ALA A 15 -29.06 1.84 -4.69
C ALA A 15 -27.77 1.02 -4.61
N THR A 16 -27.42 0.32 -5.66
CA THR A 16 -26.09 -0.23 -5.86
C THR A 16 -25.15 0.95 -6.02
N MET A 17 -24.52 1.38 -4.92
CA MET A 17 -23.39 2.27 -5.01
C MET A 17 -22.26 1.50 -5.70
N THR A 18 -22.15 1.64 -7.01
CA THR A 18 -20.93 1.33 -7.74
C THR A 18 -19.88 2.32 -7.25
N MET A 19 -19.05 1.87 -6.30
CA MET A 19 -17.82 2.57 -6.00
C MET A 19 -16.98 2.51 -7.26
N ALA A 20 -16.91 3.63 -7.99
CA ALA A 20 -15.96 3.80 -9.06
C ALA A 20 -14.57 3.71 -8.41
N ASN A 21 -13.86 2.58 -8.64
CA ASN A 21 -12.47 2.45 -8.28
C ASN A 21 -11.69 3.43 -9.13
N GLU A 22 -11.36 4.58 -8.57
CA GLU A 22 -10.41 5.48 -9.20
C GLU A 22 -9.08 4.75 -9.39
N PRO A 23 -8.43 4.92 -10.54
CA PRO A 23 -7.13 4.30 -10.77
C PRO A 23 -6.15 4.79 -9.72
N ILE A 24 -5.36 3.87 -9.15
CA ILE A 24 -4.40 4.19 -8.09
C ILE A 24 -3.33 5.10 -8.67
N ASN A 25 -3.18 6.27 -8.09
CA ASN A 25 -2.08 7.17 -8.38
C ASN A 25 -0.82 6.66 -7.68
N LEU A 26 0.04 5.97 -8.41
CA LEU A 26 1.23 5.35 -7.87
C LEU A 26 2.19 6.36 -7.23
N GLU A 27 2.39 7.52 -7.85
CA GLU A 27 3.28 8.55 -7.31
C GLU A 27 2.80 9.05 -5.95
N SER A 28 1.52 9.38 -5.84
CA SER A 28 0.91 9.80 -4.57
C SER A 28 0.98 8.69 -3.51
N THR A 29 0.70 7.46 -3.90
CA THR A 29 0.79 6.30 -3.01
C THR A 29 2.21 6.09 -2.49
N MET A 30 3.20 6.13 -3.37
CA MET A 30 4.62 5.99 -3.00
C MET A 30 5.09 7.11 -2.07
N LYS A 31 4.64 8.33 -2.31
CA LYS A 31 4.94 9.48 -1.44
C LYS A 31 4.36 9.27 -0.04
N THR A 32 3.12 8.83 0.05
CA THR A 32 2.46 8.54 1.33
C THR A 32 3.11 7.35 2.05
N MET A 33 3.57 6.33 1.31
CA MET A 33 4.37 5.23 1.86
C MET A 33 5.67 5.75 2.49
N GLY A 34 6.35 6.66 1.83
CA GLY A 34 7.57 7.29 2.37
C GLY A 34 7.32 8.01 3.70
N PHE A 35 6.22 8.73 3.83
CA PHE A 35 5.84 9.37 5.09
C PHE A 35 5.50 8.35 6.19
N ALA A 36 4.74 7.33 5.89
CA ALA A 36 4.42 6.28 6.86
C ALA A 36 5.68 5.54 7.33
N PHE A 37 6.59 5.23 6.41
CA PHE A 37 7.88 4.64 6.75
C PHE A 37 8.70 5.53 7.69
N LYS A 38 8.81 6.81 7.39
CA LYS A 38 9.52 7.77 8.22
C LYS A 38 8.95 7.81 9.64
N GLN A 39 7.63 7.89 9.77
CA GLN A 39 6.96 7.90 11.07
C GLN A 39 7.20 6.60 11.85
N ALA A 40 7.18 5.43 11.19
CA ALA A 40 7.52 4.16 11.83
C ALA A 40 8.97 4.13 12.30
N ALA A 41 9.91 4.63 11.48
CA ALA A 41 11.33 4.66 11.80
C ALA A 41 11.67 5.63 12.95
N GLU A 42 10.92 6.71 13.09
CA GLU A 42 11.09 7.72 14.14
C GLU A 42 10.38 7.36 15.46
N ALA A 43 9.56 6.30 15.47
CA ALA A 43 8.88 5.85 16.68
C ALA A 43 9.88 5.42 17.76
N THR A 44 9.61 5.79 19.00
CA THR A 44 10.51 5.50 20.13
C THR A 44 10.22 4.16 20.80
N THR A 45 9.02 3.63 20.58
CA THR A 45 8.61 2.31 21.09
C THR A 45 8.04 1.45 19.96
N PRO A 46 8.11 0.11 20.06
CA PRO A 46 7.48 -0.74 19.05
C PRO A 46 5.96 -0.49 18.91
N ALA A 47 5.26 -0.28 20.00
CA ALA A 47 3.83 0.00 20.00
C ALA A 47 3.49 1.29 19.22
N ASP A 48 4.30 2.33 19.33
CA ASP A 48 4.10 3.59 18.61
C ASP A 48 4.33 3.44 17.11
N ALA A 49 5.18 2.51 16.70
CA ALA A 49 5.43 2.23 15.28
C ALA A 49 4.27 1.48 14.60
N LEU A 50 3.50 0.71 15.34
CA LEU A 50 2.51 -0.22 14.78
C LEU A 50 1.48 0.45 13.84
N PRO A 51 0.84 1.58 14.19
CA PRO A 51 -0.13 2.22 13.29
C PRO A 51 0.48 2.62 11.94
N PHE A 52 1.74 3.04 11.94
CA PHE A 52 2.45 3.44 10.72
C PHE A 52 2.89 2.23 9.90
N LEU A 53 3.26 1.12 10.54
CA LEU A 53 3.53 -0.15 9.88
C LEU A 53 2.28 -0.70 9.19
N GLU A 54 1.14 -0.64 9.84
CA GLU A 54 -0.14 -1.07 9.27
C GLU A 54 -0.56 -0.19 8.10
N LYS A 55 -0.38 1.13 8.22
CA LYS A 55 -0.63 2.07 7.13
C LYS A 55 0.29 1.79 5.94
N LEU A 56 1.58 1.61 6.20
CA LEU A 56 2.56 1.28 5.16
C LEU A 56 2.22 -0.05 4.48
N HIS A 57 1.79 -1.06 5.23
CA HIS A 57 1.35 -2.35 4.70
C HIS A 57 0.18 -2.18 3.71
N ARG A 58 -0.88 -1.48 4.11
CA ARG A 58 -2.04 -1.21 3.24
C ARG A 58 -1.66 -0.45 1.97
N LEU A 59 -0.83 0.58 2.10
CA LEU A 59 -0.37 1.37 0.97
C LEU A 59 0.48 0.54 0.00
N THR A 60 1.29 -0.39 0.52
CA THR A 60 2.09 -1.29 -0.29
C THR A 60 1.21 -2.26 -1.08
N GLU A 61 0.16 -2.81 -0.45
CA GLU A 61 -0.85 -3.62 -1.14
C GLU A 61 -1.58 -2.81 -2.23
N GLN A 62 -1.95 -1.57 -1.96
CA GLN A 62 -2.57 -0.69 -2.96
C GLN A 62 -1.63 -0.41 -4.13
N ALA A 63 -0.35 -0.17 -3.87
CA ALA A 63 0.65 0.09 -4.90
C ALA A 63 0.77 -1.07 -5.90
N LYS A 64 0.57 -2.32 -5.46
CA LYS A 64 0.56 -3.51 -6.32
C LYS A 64 -0.59 -3.49 -7.34
N LEU A 65 -1.65 -2.77 -7.07
CA LEU A 65 -2.81 -2.66 -7.96
C LEU A 65 -2.68 -1.54 -8.99
N ALA A 66 -1.60 -0.74 -8.95
CA ALA A 66 -1.38 0.34 -9.89
C ALA A 66 -1.12 -0.21 -11.30
N PRO A 67 -1.70 0.41 -12.35
CA PRO A 67 -1.43 0.01 -13.72
C PRO A 67 0.02 0.35 -14.09
N LEU A 68 0.78 -0.66 -14.52
CA LEU A 68 2.17 -0.53 -14.95
C LEU A 68 2.37 -1.21 -16.30
N PRO A 69 3.31 -0.73 -17.12
CA PRO A 69 3.76 -1.45 -18.29
C PRO A 69 4.21 -2.87 -17.92
N ALA A 70 3.85 -3.87 -18.76
CA ALA A 70 4.06 -5.28 -18.44
C ALA A 70 5.53 -5.64 -18.17
N ASP A 71 6.46 -4.99 -18.84
CA ASP A 71 7.90 -5.17 -18.69
C ASP A 71 8.44 -4.71 -17.32
N LYS A 72 7.74 -3.78 -16.67
CA LYS A 72 8.10 -3.21 -15.37
C LYS A 72 7.27 -3.77 -14.21
N ALA A 73 6.07 -4.25 -14.51
CA ALA A 73 5.14 -4.74 -13.50
C ALA A 73 5.72 -5.89 -12.69
N THR A 74 6.43 -6.82 -13.30
CA THR A 74 7.03 -7.98 -12.62
C THR A 74 8.07 -7.56 -11.59
N VAL A 75 9.03 -6.73 -11.97
CA VAL A 75 10.10 -6.25 -11.07
C VAL A 75 9.53 -5.40 -9.95
N PHE A 76 8.59 -4.54 -10.28
CA PHE A 76 7.95 -3.67 -9.31
C PHE A 76 7.12 -4.46 -8.27
N THR A 77 6.33 -5.42 -8.73
CA THR A 77 5.54 -6.30 -7.86
C THR A 77 6.45 -7.14 -6.95
N GLU A 78 7.55 -7.67 -7.49
CA GLU A 78 8.55 -8.41 -6.71
C GLU A 78 9.13 -7.54 -5.58
N GLY A 79 9.47 -6.29 -5.87
CA GLY A 79 9.97 -5.34 -4.87
C GLY A 79 8.96 -5.07 -3.77
N LEU A 80 7.70 -4.85 -4.14
CA LEU A 80 6.62 -4.64 -3.16
C LEU A 80 6.35 -5.89 -2.32
N ASP A 81 6.41 -7.07 -2.90
CA ASP A 81 6.26 -8.33 -2.16
C ASP A 81 7.36 -8.52 -1.13
N LYS A 82 8.59 -8.17 -1.45
CA LYS A 82 9.71 -8.18 -0.50
C LYS A 82 9.51 -7.17 0.64
N VAL A 83 9.00 -5.98 0.34
CA VAL A 83 8.63 -4.99 1.36
C VAL A 83 7.54 -5.53 2.28
N LEU A 84 6.49 -6.14 1.72
CA LEU A 84 5.42 -6.75 2.51
C LEU A 84 5.94 -7.84 3.45
N ALA A 85 6.86 -8.69 2.99
CA ALA A 85 7.48 -9.72 3.83
C ALA A 85 8.24 -9.10 5.01
N GLU A 86 9.02 -8.05 4.79
CA GLU A 86 9.72 -7.33 5.85
C GLU A 86 8.76 -6.64 6.83
N LEU A 87 7.64 -6.08 6.34
CA LEU A 87 6.63 -5.46 7.20
C LEU A 87 5.92 -6.47 8.09
N VAL A 88 5.70 -7.70 7.62
CA VAL A 88 5.19 -8.79 8.46
C VAL A 88 6.15 -9.08 9.60
N LEU A 89 7.44 -9.20 9.32
CA LEU A 89 8.47 -9.43 10.32
C LEU A 89 8.61 -8.25 11.30
N ALA A 90 8.49 -7.03 10.79
CA ALA A 90 8.49 -5.83 11.63
C ALA A 90 7.31 -5.82 12.61
N LYS A 91 6.11 -6.20 12.16
CA LYS A 91 4.93 -6.31 13.04
C LYS A 91 5.07 -7.44 14.06
N GLN A 92 5.73 -8.54 13.72
CA GLN A 92 6.07 -9.59 14.69
C GLN A 92 7.04 -9.08 15.76
N ALA A 93 8.02 -8.26 15.39
CA ALA A 93 8.91 -7.62 16.34
C ALA A 93 8.15 -6.68 17.29
N VAL A 94 7.14 -5.98 16.81
CA VAL A 94 6.24 -5.18 17.68
C VAL A 94 5.51 -6.07 18.67
N ALA A 95 4.96 -7.19 18.21
CA ALA A 95 4.26 -8.14 19.10
C ALA A 95 5.17 -8.73 20.19
N SER A 96 6.47 -8.85 19.89
CA SER A 96 7.49 -9.33 20.85
C SER A 96 8.15 -8.20 21.63
N ASP A 97 7.72 -6.95 21.45
CA ASP A 97 8.32 -5.76 22.07
C ASP A 97 9.84 -5.66 21.86
N ASP A 98 10.30 -6.05 20.66
CA ASP A 98 11.71 -6.13 20.28
C ASP A 98 12.09 -4.95 19.36
N MET A 99 12.50 -3.84 19.96
CA MET A 99 12.87 -2.62 19.21
C MET A 99 14.09 -2.81 18.30
N PRO A 100 15.19 -3.48 18.72
CA PRO A 100 16.32 -3.72 17.83
C PRO A 100 15.93 -4.52 16.57
N LYS A 101 15.09 -5.52 16.73
CA LYS A 101 14.61 -6.36 15.62
C LYS A 101 13.67 -5.58 14.70
N LEU A 102 12.79 -4.76 15.27
CA LEU A 102 11.96 -3.85 14.49
C LEU A 102 12.82 -2.91 13.63
N GLN A 103 13.82 -2.29 14.21
CA GLN A 103 14.74 -1.39 13.48
C GLN A 103 15.50 -2.13 12.39
N GLN A 104 15.90 -3.39 12.62
CA GLN A 104 16.57 -4.22 11.62
C GLN A 104 15.67 -4.42 10.38
N HIS A 105 14.40 -4.76 10.59
CA HIS A 105 13.45 -4.94 9.48
C HIS A 105 13.13 -3.64 8.76
N LEU A 106 13.04 -2.52 9.47
CA LEU A 106 12.89 -1.20 8.84
C LEU A 106 14.10 -0.81 7.99
N LYS A 107 15.31 -1.15 8.40
CA LYS A 107 16.51 -0.98 7.57
C LYS A 107 16.44 -1.81 6.30
N GLN A 108 15.91 -3.02 6.35
CA GLN A 108 15.70 -3.85 5.15
C GLN A 108 14.66 -3.23 4.21
N VAL A 109 13.58 -2.66 4.73
CA VAL A 109 12.60 -1.92 3.92
C VAL A 109 13.27 -0.73 3.23
N ASP A 110 14.11 0.02 3.93
CA ASP A 110 14.83 1.15 3.34
C ASP A 110 15.82 0.71 2.24
N ALA A 111 16.53 -0.38 2.46
CA ALA A 111 17.42 -0.96 1.46
C ALA A 111 16.67 -1.39 0.19
N LEU A 112 15.52 -2.04 0.34
CA LEU A 112 14.65 -2.42 -0.77
C LEU A 112 14.14 -1.20 -1.52
N LYS A 113 13.69 -0.18 -0.79
CA LYS A 113 13.26 1.08 -1.37
C LYS A 113 14.37 1.70 -2.23
N GLN A 114 15.58 1.79 -1.72
CA GLN A 114 16.72 2.35 -2.46
C GLN A 114 17.06 1.52 -3.70
N GLN A 115 17.07 0.20 -3.59
CA GLN A 115 17.34 -0.70 -4.70
C GLN A 115 16.34 -0.51 -5.84
N TYR A 116 15.05 -0.60 -5.55
CA TYR A 116 14.01 -0.52 -6.57
C TYR A 116 13.77 0.90 -7.07
N HIS A 117 14.07 1.93 -6.29
CA HIS A 117 14.06 3.31 -6.77
C HIS A 117 15.18 3.60 -7.77
N LYS A 118 16.35 3.00 -7.62
CA LYS A 118 17.43 3.11 -8.62
C LYS A 118 17.00 2.50 -9.95
N GLU A 119 16.44 1.31 -9.93
CA GLU A 119 15.93 0.64 -11.13
C GLU A 119 14.82 1.44 -11.80
N ARG A 120 13.92 2.06 -11.01
CA ARG A 120 12.85 2.92 -11.51
C ARG A 120 13.37 4.26 -12.07
N ARG A 121 14.35 4.89 -11.42
CA ARG A 121 14.96 6.15 -11.91
C ARG A 121 15.53 5.98 -13.31
N PHE A 122 16.20 4.87 -13.55
CA PHE A 122 16.75 4.58 -14.87
C PHE A 122 15.65 4.52 -15.93
N SER A 123 14.55 3.90 -15.59
CA SER A 123 13.40 3.71 -16.47
C SER A 123 12.60 4.99 -16.71
N PHE A 124 12.43 5.81 -15.67
CA PHE A 124 11.71 7.08 -15.72
C PHE A 124 12.46 8.13 -16.56
N TRP A 125 13.78 8.21 -16.40
CA TRP A 125 14.62 9.09 -17.19
C TRP A 125 14.65 8.68 -18.66
N GLN A 126 14.65 7.39 -18.96
CA GLN A 126 14.54 6.91 -20.34
C GLN A 126 13.19 7.24 -20.97
N LEU A 127 12.11 7.27 -20.18
CA LEU A 127 10.78 7.60 -20.67
C LEU A 127 10.61 9.11 -20.97
N ILE A 128 11.25 9.97 -20.17
CA ILE A 128 11.12 11.44 -20.30
C ILE A 128 12.10 12.01 -21.31
N PHE A 129 13.32 11.52 -21.35
CA PHE A 129 14.38 12.10 -22.16
C PHE A 129 14.69 11.32 -23.45
N GLY A 130 13.95 10.24 -23.73
CA GLY A 130 14.19 9.44 -24.92
C GLY A 130 15.57 8.78 -24.95
N LYS A 131 15.73 7.82 -25.83
CA LYS A 131 17.05 7.18 -26.06
C LYS A 131 18.03 8.22 -26.61
N TYR A 132 19.11 8.46 -25.93
CA TYR A 132 20.34 8.96 -26.56
C TYR A 132 21.14 7.79 -27.10
#